data_5f286e91e9d218faf9c47b777581dd6c
#
_entry.id   5f286e91e9d218faf9c47b777581dd6c
#
_cell.length_a   1.000
_cell.length_b   1.000
_cell.length_c   1.000
_cell.angle_alpha   90.00
_cell.angle_beta   90.00
_cell.angle_gamma   90.00
#
_symmetry.space_group_name_H-M   'P 1'
#
loop_
_entity.id
_entity.type
_entity.pdbx_description
1 polymer ?
#
loop_
_entity_poly.entity_id
_entity_poly.type
_entity_poly.pdbx_seq_one_letter_code
_entity_poly.pdbx_strand_id
1 'polypeptide(L)'
;MATRMTLEGIYTPLITPFHADGSFDLDSLADLVERLIGAGVHGLISGGSTGENYAETVEERLELARFITERAKGRLPVIVGTGAMRTPDSIALAEGARAMGADAILLGTPPYSVPTEAENAQNALAIDRAASLPIILYNYPARMGVEMGREFLDLVSVSTNVIGIKESSGDINRLHLLTQHYPQIQTSCGMDDQALEFFAWGAQSWICAGSNFLPGEHIALYEACALRGDFTTGRRIMAAMLPLMAVLEQGGKFIQCVKHGVEVTGINAGPMRPPLTGLNADEKAALEAVITTLTAEVAAILAEDSAQGRPAAAARV
;
A
#
# COMPACT_ATOMS: atom_id res chain seq x y z
N MET A 1 14.12 -23.96 -7.19
CA MET A 1 13.52 -22.74 -7.75
C MET A 1 13.03 -21.97 -6.54
N ALA A 2 13.41 -20.70 -6.38
CA ALA A 2 12.84 -19.85 -5.33
C ALA A 2 11.33 -19.75 -5.59
N THR A 3 10.53 -19.91 -4.55
CA THR A 3 9.08 -19.77 -4.64
C THR A 3 8.77 -18.35 -5.08
N ARG A 4 8.07 -18.18 -6.21
CA ARG A 4 7.69 -16.83 -6.69
C ARG A 4 6.82 -16.18 -5.62
N MET A 5 7.12 -14.94 -5.25
CA MET A 5 6.29 -14.18 -4.32
C MET A 5 4.85 -14.08 -4.85
N THR A 6 3.88 -14.31 -3.99
CA THR A 6 2.45 -14.14 -4.25
C THR A 6 1.95 -12.96 -3.42
N LEU A 7 1.14 -12.09 -4.03
CA LEU A 7 0.52 -10.97 -3.31
C LEU A 7 -0.78 -11.46 -2.67
N GLU A 8 -0.76 -11.71 -1.38
CA GLU A 8 -1.94 -12.12 -0.60
C GLU A 8 -2.01 -11.32 0.70
N GLY A 9 -3.18 -10.79 1.03
CA GLY A 9 -3.43 -10.08 2.28
C GLY A 9 -3.25 -8.56 2.21
N ILE A 10 -3.05 -7.98 3.38
CA ILE A 10 -2.92 -6.55 3.62
C ILE A 10 -1.45 -6.16 3.62
N TYR A 11 -1.07 -5.28 2.68
CA TYR A 11 0.25 -4.68 2.61
C TYR A 11 0.17 -3.23 3.04
N THR A 12 0.91 -2.86 4.08
CA THR A 12 0.88 -1.51 4.65
C THR A 12 1.99 -0.64 4.05
N PRO A 13 1.65 0.39 3.24
CA PRO A 13 2.61 1.41 2.86
C PRO A 13 2.87 2.30 4.07
N LEU A 14 4.06 2.14 4.66
CA LEU A 14 4.43 2.81 5.91
C LEU A 14 4.48 4.33 5.74
N ILE A 15 4.03 5.07 6.77
CA ILE A 15 4.41 6.46 6.95
C ILE A 15 5.89 6.53 7.36
N THR A 16 6.51 7.70 7.14
CA THR A 16 7.84 8.02 7.66
C THR A 16 7.70 9.01 8.82
N PRO A 17 7.97 8.58 10.07
CA PRO A 17 8.05 9.49 11.19
C PRO A 17 9.26 10.42 11.09
N PHE A 18 9.05 11.71 11.37
CA PHE A 18 10.12 12.71 11.36
C PHE A 18 10.22 13.44 12.69
N HIS A 19 11.42 13.80 13.08
CA HIS A 19 11.66 14.81 14.12
C HIS A 19 11.32 16.23 13.62
N ALA A 20 11.25 17.18 14.54
CA ALA A 20 10.93 18.58 14.20
C ALA A 20 11.94 19.24 13.25
N ASP A 21 13.17 18.77 13.21
CA ASP A 21 14.23 19.23 12.30
C ASP A 21 14.19 18.54 10.92
N GLY A 22 13.26 17.61 10.72
CA GLY A 22 13.08 16.85 9.48
C GLY A 22 13.96 15.60 9.36
N SER A 23 14.76 15.25 10.37
CA SER A 23 15.46 13.98 10.43
C SER A 23 14.50 12.82 10.73
N PHE A 24 14.90 11.58 10.44
CA PHE A 24 14.07 10.39 10.70
C PHE A 24 13.95 10.08 12.19
N ASP A 25 12.72 9.85 12.66
CA ASP A 25 12.44 9.23 13.96
C ASP A 25 12.37 7.71 13.78
N LEU A 26 13.56 7.08 13.78
CA LEU A 26 13.67 5.64 13.58
C LEU A 26 13.12 4.82 14.75
N ASP A 27 13.06 5.39 15.95
CA ASP A 27 12.47 4.72 17.12
C ASP A 27 10.95 4.61 16.94
N SER A 28 10.28 5.68 16.58
CA SER A 28 8.85 5.66 16.25
C SER A 28 8.53 4.78 15.04
N LEU A 29 9.40 4.77 14.02
CA LEU A 29 9.26 3.86 12.89
C LEU A 29 9.40 2.39 13.32
N ALA A 30 10.32 2.11 14.23
CA ALA A 30 10.49 0.78 14.79
C ALA A 30 9.22 0.31 15.53
N ASP A 31 8.65 1.17 16.37
CA ASP A 31 7.41 0.87 17.11
C ASP A 31 6.23 0.62 16.15
N LEU A 32 6.14 1.40 15.06
CA LEU A 32 5.13 1.20 14.03
C LEU A 32 5.29 -0.16 13.34
N VAL A 33 6.51 -0.53 12.94
CA VAL A 33 6.79 -1.84 12.32
C VAL A 33 6.42 -2.98 13.27
N GLU A 34 6.82 -2.93 14.53
CA GLU A 34 6.48 -3.97 15.52
C GLU A 34 4.97 -4.08 15.76
N ARG A 35 4.28 -2.93 15.86
CA ARG A 35 2.83 -2.89 16.00
C ARG A 35 2.14 -3.58 14.81
N LEU A 36 2.56 -3.28 13.59
CA LEU A 36 1.96 -3.85 12.38
C LEU A 36 2.23 -5.35 12.25
N ILE A 37 3.44 -5.81 12.59
CA ILE A 37 3.77 -7.23 12.65
C ILE A 37 2.90 -7.93 13.71
N GLY A 38 2.79 -7.33 14.90
CA GLY A 38 1.94 -7.87 15.97
C GLY A 38 0.45 -7.88 15.65
N ALA A 39 -0.02 -6.97 14.81
CA ALA A 39 -1.39 -6.92 14.34
C ALA A 39 -1.70 -7.92 13.21
N GLY A 40 -0.68 -8.55 12.62
CA GLY A 40 -0.84 -9.58 11.61
C GLY A 40 -1.04 -9.07 10.18
N VAL A 41 -0.52 -7.88 9.83
CA VAL A 41 -0.47 -7.47 8.41
C VAL A 41 0.40 -8.44 7.62
N HIS A 42 0.20 -8.51 6.31
CA HIS A 42 0.81 -9.53 5.46
C HIS A 42 2.09 -9.07 4.77
N GLY A 43 2.39 -7.77 4.82
CA GLY A 43 3.63 -7.21 4.30
C GLY A 43 3.73 -5.71 4.53
N LEU A 44 4.93 -5.18 4.36
CA LEU A 44 5.25 -3.77 4.54
C LEU A 44 5.78 -3.18 3.24
N ILE A 45 5.47 -1.89 3.00
CA ILE A 45 6.01 -1.16 1.85
C ILE A 45 6.76 0.07 2.36
N SER A 46 8.04 0.16 2.03
CA SER A 46 8.92 1.30 2.28
C SER A 46 8.98 2.22 1.06
N GLY A 47 9.10 3.51 1.25
CA GLY A 47 9.36 4.47 0.16
C GLY A 47 8.19 4.65 -0.81
N GLY A 48 6.94 4.39 -0.36
CA GLY A 48 5.72 4.74 -1.08
C GLY A 48 5.34 6.21 -0.90
N SER A 49 4.30 6.67 -1.63
CA SER A 49 3.78 8.05 -1.46
C SER A 49 3.27 8.33 -0.05
N THR A 50 2.76 7.32 0.65
CA THR A 50 2.32 7.41 2.04
C THR A 50 3.49 7.76 2.98
N GLY A 51 4.70 7.30 2.66
CA GLY A 51 5.93 7.60 3.41
C GLY A 51 6.61 8.88 3.00
N GLU A 52 5.97 9.75 2.22
CA GLU A 52 6.52 11.05 1.79
C GLU A 52 7.78 10.93 0.89
N ASN A 53 7.89 9.87 0.09
CA ASN A 53 9.06 9.62 -0.76
C ASN A 53 9.41 10.75 -1.72
N TYR A 54 8.46 11.65 -2.03
CA TYR A 54 8.68 12.85 -2.84
C TYR A 54 9.51 13.92 -2.11
N ALA A 55 9.63 13.84 -0.78
CA ALA A 55 10.39 14.75 0.09
C ALA A 55 11.69 14.12 0.62
N GLU A 56 12.07 12.97 0.07
CA GLU A 56 13.26 12.20 0.46
C GLU A 56 14.27 12.12 -0.68
N THR A 57 15.56 12.15 -0.36
CA THR A 57 16.62 11.85 -1.32
C THR A 57 16.68 10.34 -1.61
N VAL A 58 17.42 9.94 -2.65
CA VAL A 58 17.66 8.50 -2.95
C VAL A 58 18.35 7.81 -1.78
N GLU A 59 19.33 8.48 -1.16
CA GLU A 59 20.08 7.97 -0.02
C GLU A 59 19.19 7.75 1.20
N GLU A 60 18.33 8.72 1.52
CA GLU A 60 17.34 8.64 2.60
C GLU A 60 16.36 7.48 2.37
N ARG A 61 15.84 7.34 1.15
CA ARG A 61 14.94 6.24 0.79
C ARG A 61 15.61 4.87 0.96
N LEU A 62 16.89 4.74 0.60
CA LEU A 62 17.66 3.52 0.79
C LEU A 62 17.97 3.25 2.27
N GLU A 63 18.20 4.29 3.07
CA GLU A 63 18.38 4.17 4.52
C GLU A 63 17.12 3.61 5.18
N LEU A 64 15.95 4.22 4.94
CA LEU A 64 14.67 3.76 5.46
C LEU A 64 14.33 2.34 5.02
N ALA A 65 14.52 2.05 3.73
CA ALA A 65 14.23 0.72 3.19
C ALA A 65 15.11 -0.35 3.86
N ARG A 66 16.39 -0.05 4.11
CA ARG A 66 17.29 -0.96 4.81
C ARG A 66 16.83 -1.17 6.26
N PHE A 67 16.54 -0.10 6.98
CA PHE A 67 16.06 -0.17 8.35
C PHE A 67 14.81 -1.06 8.48
N ILE A 68 13.81 -0.83 7.62
CA ILE A 68 12.56 -1.60 7.61
C ILE A 68 12.81 -3.06 7.24
N THR A 69 13.64 -3.32 6.20
CA THR A 69 13.95 -4.67 5.74
C THR A 69 14.68 -5.48 6.82
N GLU A 70 15.67 -4.89 7.47
CA GLU A 70 16.41 -5.54 8.56
C GLU A 70 15.49 -5.86 9.75
N ARG A 71 14.58 -4.93 10.08
CA ARG A 71 13.67 -5.09 11.21
C ARG A 71 12.57 -6.13 10.93
N ALA A 72 12.02 -6.15 9.73
CA ALA A 72 10.97 -7.10 9.33
C ALA A 72 11.51 -8.50 8.97
N LYS A 73 12.82 -8.67 8.81
CA LYS A 73 13.47 -9.86 8.25
C LYS A 73 12.97 -11.17 8.84
N GLY A 74 12.50 -12.04 7.96
CA GLY A 74 12.00 -13.37 8.31
C GLY A 74 10.63 -13.38 9.01
N ARG A 75 9.99 -12.21 9.19
CA ARG A 75 8.66 -12.09 9.79
C ARG A 75 7.60 -11.66 8.79
N LEU A 76 7.91 -10.69 7.92
CA LEU A 76 7.02 -10.19 6.86
C LEU A 76 7.84 -9.87 5.61
N PRO A 77 7.25 -10.01 4.42
CA PRO A 77 7.84 -9.51 3.19
C PRO A 77 7.89 -7.97 3.19
N VAL A 78 8.97 -7.43 2.64
CA VAL A 78 9.17 -5.99 2.45
C VAL A 78 9.28 -5.65 0.97
N ILE A 79 8.41 -4.76 0.54
CA ILE A 79 8.39 -4.20 -0.81
C ILE A 79 8.99 -2.79 -0.77
N VAL A 80 9.94 -2.49 -1.66
CA VAL A 80 10.57 -1.18 -1.72
C VAL A 80 10.02 -0.37 -2.89
N GLY A 81 9.50 0.82 -2.62
CA GLY A 81 9.10 1.78 -3.64
C GLY A 81 10.32 2.32 -4.39
N THR A 82 10.34 2.16 -5.70
CA THR A 82 11.48 2.56 -6.54
C THR A 82 11.14 3.61 -7.59
N GLY A 83 9.87 4.01 -7.69
CA GLY A 83 9.46 5.09 -8.60
C GLY A 83 10.19 6.39 -8.26
N ALA A 84 10.74 7.06 -9.27
CA ALA A 84 11.41 8.35 -9.16
C ALA A 84 11.20 9.17 -10.45
N MET A 85 11.53 10.46 -10.41
CA MET A 85 11.43 11.33 -11.59
C MET A 85 12.43 10.95 -12.68
N ARG A 86 13.62 10.47 -12.31
CA ARG A 86 14.67 10.10 -13.22
C ARG A 86 14.89 8.59 -13.23
N THR A 87 15.01 8.00 -14.41
CA THR A 87 15.32 6.56 -14.57
C THR A 87 16.57 6.12 -13.79
N PRO A 88 17.69 6.86 -13.78
CA PRO A 88 18.86 6.46 -12.98
C PRO A 88 18.59 6.36 -11.48
N ASP A 89 17.73 7.23 -10.92
CA ASP A 89 17.37 7.17 -9.51
C ASP A 89 16.53 5.94 -9.21
N SER A 90 15.55 5.62 -10.08
CA SER A 90 14.76 4.40 -9.97
C SER A 90 15.64 3.14 -10.06
N ILE A 91 16.64 3.14 -10.93
CA ILE A 91 17.63 2.04 -11.05
C ILE A 91 18.43 1.91 -9.75
N ALA A 92 18.96 3.02 -9.22
CA ALA A 92 19.75 3.01 -7.98
C ALA A 92 18.93 2.47 -6.79
N LEU A 93 17.65 2.89 -6.68
CA LEU A 93 16.73 2.38 -5.68
C LEU A 93 16.44 0.87 -5.84
N ALA A 94 16.28 0.41 -7.07
CA ALA A 94 16.00 -0.99 -7.38
C ALA A 94 17.22 -1.90 -7.09
N GLU A 95 18.43 -1.45 -7.45
CA GLU A 95 19.69 -2.13 -7.12
C GLU A 95 19.91 -2.17 -5.59
N GLY A 96 19.64 -1.05 -4.91
CA GLY A 96 19.69 -0.98 -3.46
C GLY A 96 18.69 -1.93 -2.79
N ALA A 97 17.44 -2.00 -3.28
CA ALA A 97 16.43 -2.93 -2.80
C ALA A 97 16.92 -4.39 -2.91
N ARG A 98 17.48 -4.76 -4.05
CA ARG A 98 18.09 -6.09 -4.23
C ARG A 98 19.23 -6.33 -3.24
N ALA A 99 20.14 -5.36 -3.09
CA ALA A 99 21.31 -5.51 -2.25
C ALA A 99 20.97 -5.68 -0.76
N MET A 100 19.90 -5.07 -0.28
CA MET A 100 19.42 -5.23 1.11
C MET A 100 18.55 -6.47 1.33
N GLY A 101 18.19 -7.19 0.27
CA GLY A 101 17.36 -8.40 0.36
C GLY A 101 15.88 -8.12 0.51
N ALA A 102 15.36 -7.05 -0.10
CA ALA A 102 13.93 -6.81 -0.24
C ALA A 102 13.27 -7.93 -1.07
N ASP A 103 11.99 -8.21 -0.79
CA ASP A 103 11.26 -9.30 -1.44
C ASP A 103 10.70 -8.90 -2.81
N ALA A 104 10.41 -7.63 -3.02
CA ALA A 104 9.91 -7.06 -4.27
C ALA A 104 10.15 -5.55 -4.34
N ILE A 105 9.88 -4.98 -5.51
CA ILE A 105 9.81 -3.53 -5.70
C ILE A 105 8.41 -3.09 -6.12
N LEU A 106 8.02 -1.86 -5.71
CA LEU A 106 6.82 -1.17 -6.17
C LEU A 106 7.24 -0.06 -7.15
N LEU A 107 6.81 -0.17 -8.39
CA LEU A 107 7.25 0.69 -9.48
C LEU A 107 6.08 1.47 -10.09
N GLY A 108 6.06 2.79 -9.87
CA GLY A 108 5.15 3.73 -10.54
C GLY A 108 5.76 4.33 -11.81
N THR A 109 4.91 4.94 -12.63
CA THR A 109 5.34 5.79 -13.75
C THR A 109 6.12 6.99 -13.22
N PRO A 110 7.20 7.45 -13.92
CA PRO A 110 7.85 8.70 -13.59
C PRO A 110 6.86 9.87 -13.61
N PRO A 111 6.64 10.57 -12.50
CA PRO A 111 5.70 11.68 -12.45
C PRO A 111 6.21 12.88 -13.24
N TYR A 112 5.33 13.82 -13.60
CA TYR A 112 5.62 15.10 -14.26
C TYR A 112 6.05 15.00 -15.73
N SER A 113 6.87 14.01 -16.12
CA SER A 113 7.39 13.86 -17.51
C SER A 113 6.33 13.38 -18.50
N VAL A 114 5.24 12.77 -18.03
CA VAL A 114 4.11 12.27 -18.81
C VAL A 114 4.59 11.45 -20.04
N PRO A 115 5.34 10.35 -19.83
CA PRO A 115 5.84 9.54 -20.93
C PRO A 115 4.68 8.84 -21.67
N THR A 116 4.87 8.51 -22.93
CA THR A 116 3.98 7.61 -23.66
C THR A 116 3.99 6.22 -23.00
N GLU A 117 2.97 5.39 -23.28
CA GLU A 117 2.92 4.02 -22.76
C GLU A 117 4.16 3.20 -23.14
N ALA A 118 4.65 3.33 -24.38
CA ALA A 118 5.85 2.66 -24.84
C ALA A 118 7.13 3.14 -24.12
N GLU A 119 7.29 4.44 -23.91
CA GLU A 119 8.43 4.99 -23.14
C GLU A 119 8.39 4.57 -21.68
N ASN A 120 7.20 4.57 -21.09
CA ASN A 120 7.01 4.09 -19.71
C ASN A 120 7.34 2.58 -19.58
N ALA A 121 6.93 1.77 -20.56
CA ALA A 121 7.28 0.35 -20.60
C ALA A 121 8.78 0.12 -20.74
N GLN A 122 9.48 0.89 -21.60
CA GLN A 122 10.92 0.83 -21.74
C GLN A 122 11.63 1.19 -20.42
N ASN A 123 11.14 2.22 -19.72
CA ASN A 123 11.64 2.61 -18.39
C ASN A 123 11.44 1.46 -17.38
N ALA A 124 10.25 0.88 -17.31
CA ALA A 124 9.96 -0.24 -16.41
C ALA A 124 10.87 -1.46 -16.68
N LEU A 125 11.07 -1.82 -17.95
CA LEU A 125 11.94 -2.93 -18.34
C LEU A 125 13.43 -2.63 -18.10
N ALA A 126 13.87 -1.36 -18.12
CA ALA A 126 15.23 -1.00 -17.75
C ALA A 126 15.45 -1.19 -16.24
N ILE A 127 14.46 -0.81 -15.41
CA ILE A 127 14.50 -0.99 -13.96
C ILE A 127 14.41 -2.49 -13.60
N ASP A 128 13.59 -3.26 -14.31
CA ASP A 128 13.49 -4.73 -14.16
C ASP A 128 14.86 -5.40 -14.32
N ARG A 129 15.57 -5.08 -15.41
CA ARG A 129 16.93 -5.62 -15.63
C ARG A 129 17.91 -5.30 -14.51
N ALA A 130 17.78 -4.12 -13.90
CA ALA A 130 18.65 -3.69 -12.80
C ALA A 130 18.26 -4.37 -11.48
N ALA A 131 16.96 -4.42 -11.18
CA ALA A 131 16.43 -4.98 -9.94
C ALA A 131 16.63 -6.49 -9.86
N SER A 132 16.25 -7.22 -10.91
CA SER A 132 16.14 -8.69 -10.89
C SER A 132 15.35 -9.22 -9.68
N LEU A 133 14.33 -8.46 -9.28
CA LEU A 133 13.38 -8.73 -8.20
C LEU A 133 11.95 -8.82 -8.75
N PRO A 134 11.03 -9.45 -8.04
CA PRO A 134 9.61 -9.31 -8.33
C PRO A 134 9.17 -7.84 -8.37
N ILE A 135 8.36 -7.48 -9.37
CA ILE A 135 7.86 -6.12 -9.60
C ILE A 135 6.36 -6.08 -9.42
N ILE A 136 5.90 -5.17 -8.56
CA ILE A 136 4.52 -4.74 -8.48
C ILE A 136 4.43 -3.38 -9.17
N LEU A 137 3.73 -3.30 -10.27
CA LEU A 137 3.45 -2.05 -10.95
C LEU A 137 2.53 -1.19 -10.08
N TYR A 138 2.61 0.13 -10.20
CA TYR A 138 1.72 1.05 -9.49
C TYR A 138 1.07 2.01 -10.48
N ASN A 139 -0.19 1.73 -10.81
CA ASN A 139 -1.00 2.56 -11.69
C ASN A 139 -1.80 3.59 -10.89
N TYR A 140 -1.39 4.86 -10.95
CA TYR A 140 -2.09 5.96 -10.30
C TYR A 140 -2.11 7.22 -11.20
N PRO A 141 -2.94 7.23 -12.25
CA PRO A 141 -2.96 8.30 -13.26
C PRO A 141 -3.20 9.69 -12.67
N ALA A 142 -4.01 9.81 -11.61
CA ALA A 142 -4.30 11.09 -10.95
C ALA A 142 -3.05 11.78 -10.38
N ARG A 143 -2.00 11.02 -10.04
CA ARG A 143 -0.72 11.57 -9.54
C ARG A 143 0.40 11.53 -10.57
N MET A 144 0.39 10.53 -11.43
CA MET A 144 1.48 10.30 -12.40
C MET A 144 1.22 10.97 -13.75
N GLY A 145 -0.04 11.36 -14.04
CA GLY A 145 -0.43 11.98 -15.31
C GLY A 145 -0.52 11.01 -16.49
N VAL A 146 -0.20 9.72 -16.26
CA VAL A 146 -0.20 8.67 -17.30
C VAL A 146 -0.81 7.40 -16.72
N GLU A 147 -1.63 6.72 -17.52
CA GLU A 147 -2.15 5.39 -17.22
C GLU A 147 -1.21 4.30 -17.77
N MET A 148 -1.08 3.21 -17.02
CA MET A 148 -0.47 1.97 -17.52
C MET A 148 -1.50 1.21 -18.35
N GLY A 149 -1.74 1.67 -19.59
CA GLY A 149 -2.75 1.17 -20.50
C GLY A 149 -2.40 -0.18 -21.12
N ARG A 150 -3.14 -0.57 -22.19
CA ARG A 150 -2.95 -1.86 -22.86
C ARG A 150 -1.57 -1.98 -23.51
N GLU A 151 -1.11 -0.95 -24.21
CA GLU A 151 0.20 -0.97 -24.87
C GLU A 151 1.31 -1.14 -23.84
N PHE A 152 1.24 -0.42 -22.71
CA PHE A 152 2.20 -0.60 -21.61
C PHE A 152 2.18 -2.03 -21.07
N LEU A 153 0.99 -2.56 -20.75
CA LEU A 153 0.84 -3.91 -20.16
C LEU A 153 1.31 -4.99 -21.13
N ASP A 154 1.01 -4.89 -22.43
CA ASP A 154 1.48 -5.83 -23.44
C ASP A 154 3.02 -5.86 -23.52
N LEU A 155 3.65 -4.68 -23.50
CA LEU A 155 5.10 -4.56 -23.57
C LEU A 155 5.81 -5.10 -22.31
N VAL A 156 5.29 -4.84 -21.10
CA VAL A 156 5.93 -5.30 -19.86
C VAL A 156 5.61 -6.76 -19.53
N SER A 157 4.57 -7.34 -20.10
CA SER A 157 4.19 -8.75 -19.90
C SER A 157 5.21 -9.76 -20.40
N VAL A 158 6.23 -9.32 -21.15
CA VAL A 158 7.35 -10.17 -21.55
C VAL A 158 8.27 -10.50 -20.37
N SER A 159 8.24 -9.70 -19.31
CA SER A 159 9.03 -9.94 -18.08
C SER A 159 8.26 -10.85 -17.12
N THR A 160 8.92 -11.94 -16.72
CA THR A 160 8.40 -12.82 -15.66
C THR A 160 8.53 -12.22 -14.26
N ASN A 161 9.30 -11.15 -14.09
CA ASN A 161 9.42 -10.45 -12.82
C ASN A 161 8.23 -9.53 -12.51
N VAL A 162 7.46 -9.11 -13.53
CA VAL A 162 6.21 -8.38 -13.32
C VAL A 162 5.16 -9.35 -12.78
N ILE A 163 4.97 -9.33 -11.46
CA ILE A 163 4.11 -10.29 -10.76
C ILE A 163 2.74 -9.72 -10.42
N GLY A 164 2.61 -8.40 -10.32
CA GLY A 164 1.37 -7.77 -9.91
C GLY A 164 1.28 -6.30 -10.28
N ILE A 165 0.11 -5.74 -10.07
CA ILE A 165 -0.19 -4.32 -10.22
C ILE A 165 -1.04 -3.83 -9.05
N LYS A 166 -0.58 -2.76 -8.36
CA LYS A 166 -1.40 -1.95 -7.50
C LYS A 166 -2.24 -1.01 -8.38
N GLU A 167 -3.52 -1.27 -8.48
CA GLU A 167 -4.44 -0.48 -9.29
C GLU A 167 -5.11 0.59 -8.43
N SER A 168 -4.84 1.85 -8.75
CA SER A 168 -5.31 3.03 -8.01
C SER A 168 -5.90 4.11 -8.92
N SER A 169 -6.39 3.74 -10.11
CA SER A 169 -7.00 4.71 -11.02
C SER A 169 -8.37 5.21 -10.57
N GLY A 170 -9.08 4.43 -9.75
CA GLY A 170 -10.48 4.66 -9.41
C GLY A 170 -11.46 4.20 -10.49
N ASP A 171 -10.98 3.74 -11.65
CA ASP A 171 -11.84 3.19 -12.71
C ASP A 171 -12.00 1.68 -12.56
N ILE A 172 -13.19 1.24 -12.16
CA ILE A 172 -13.50 -0.18 -11.99
C ILE A 172 -13.36 -1.00 -13.28
N ASN A 173 -13.45 -0.38 -14.47
CA ASN A 173 -13.24 -1.08 -15.73
C ASN A 173 -11.79 -1.55 -15.91
N ARG A 174 -10.85 -0.93 -15.23
CA ARG A 174 -9.45 -1.40 -15.18
C ARG A 174 -9.33 -2.76 -14.52
N LEU A 175 -10.11 -3.00 -13.45
CA LEU A 175 -10.16 -4.31 -12.79
C LEU A 175 -10.67 -5.38 -13.75
N HIS A 176 -11.71 -5.08 -14.55
CA HIS A 176 -12.22 -6.00 -15.58
C HIS A 176 -11.17 -6.28 -16.65
N LEU A 177 -10.47 -5.22 -17.11
CA LEU A 177 -9.39 -5.35 -18.08
C LEU A 177 -8.27 -6.28 -17.58
N LEU A 178 -7.79 -6.05 -16.36
CA LEU A 178 -6.67 -6.80 -15.78
C LEU A 178 -7.05 -8.27 -15.58
N THR A 179 -8.20 -8.54 -14.99
CA THR A 179 -8.63 -9.91 -14.72
C THR A 179 -8.91 -10.73 -15.97
N GLN A 180 -9.41 -10.11 -17.05
CA GLN A 180 -9.76 -10.80 -18.28
C GLN A 180 -8.59 -10.97 -19.25
N HIS A 181 -7.69 -9.99 -19.30
CA HIS A 181 -6.64 -9.97 -20.35
C HIS A 181 -5.22 -10.16 -19.81
N TYR A 182 -4.99 -9.94 -18.52
CA TYR A 182 -3.67 -10.05 -17.88
C TYR A 182 -3.70 -10.91 -16.60
N PRO A 183 -4.28 -12.14 -16.64
CA PRO A 183 -4.44 -12.97 -15.43
C PRO A 183 -3.10 -13.40 -14.81
N GLN A 184 -1.97 -13.27 -15.54
CA GLN A 184 -0.62 -13.54 -15.04
C GLN A 184 -0.08 -12.40 -14.14
N ILE A 185 -0.69 -11.20 -14.17
CA ILE A 185 -0.35 -10.05 -13.33
C ILE A 185 -1.40 -9.97 -12.21
N GLN A 186 -1.01 -10.32 -10.98
CA GLN A 186 -1.94 -10.27 -9.85
C GLN A 186 -2.43 -8.83 -9.61
N THR A 187 -3.73 -8.65 -9.57
CA THR A 187 -4.32 -7.34 -9.26
C THR A 187 -4.40 -7.16 -7.75
N SER A 188 -3.79 -6.08 -7.24
CA SER A 188 -3.90 -5.63 -5.86
C SER A 188 -4.73 -4.35 -5.79
N CYS A 189 -5.67 -4.28 -4.85
CA CYS A 189 -6.41 -3.05 -4.63
C CYS A 189 -5.47 -1.94 -4.14
N GLY A 190 -5.59 -0.78 -4.74
CA GLY A 190 -4.85 0.43 -4.35
C GLY A 190 -5.76 1.65 -4.23
N MET A 191 -7.07 1.46 -4.44
CA MET A 191 -8.13 2.45 -4.25
C MET A 191 -9.01 1.99 -3.11
N ASP A 192 -8.80 2.57 -1.93
CA ASP A 192 -9.27 2.00 -0.66
C ASP A 192 -10.80 1.87 -0.59
N ASP A 193 -11.55 2.79 -1.19
CA ASP A 193 -13.02 2.77 -1.26
C ASP A 193 -13.60 1.73 -2.22
N GLN A 194 -12.76 1.03 -3.01
CA GLN A 194 -13.16 -0.03 -3.95
C GLN A 194 -12.69 -1.43 -3.52
N ALA A 195 -12.19 -1.60 -2.30
CA ALA A 195 -11.60 -2.86 -1.86
C ALA A 195 -12.57 -4.05 -1.94
N LEU A 196 -13.86 -3.83 -1.64
CA LEU A 196 -14.89 -4.85 -1.72
C LEU A 196 -15.06 -5.40 -3.15
N GLU A 197 -15.09 -4.50 -4.13
CA GLU A 197 -15.21 -4.82 -5.56
C GLU A 197 -13.99 -5.57 -6.05
N PHE A 198 -12.79 -5.14 -5.64
CA PHE A 198 -11.54 -5.85 -5.98
C PHE A 198 -11.57 -7.30 -5.48
N PHE A 199 -11.97 -7.53 -4.24
CA PHE A 199 -12.11 -8.89 -3.70
C PHE A 199 -13.20 -9.69 -4.41
N ALA A 200 -14.32 -9.06 -4.79
CA ALA A 200 -15.38 -9.73 -5.54
C ALA A 200 -14.93 -10.18 -6.94
N TRP A 201 -13.95 -9.49 -7.53
CA TRP A 201 -13.30 -9.87 -8.80
C TRP A 201 -12.05 -10.71 -8.63
N GLY A 202 -11.81 -11.26 -7.43
CA GLY A 202 -10.77 -12.25 -7.18
C GLY A 202 -9.40 -11.70 -6.83
N ALA A 203 -9.27 -10.38 -6.59
CA ALA A 203 -8.04 -9.84 -6.02
C ALA A 203 -7.78 -10.49 -4.65
N GLN A 204 -6.52 -10.84 -4.38
CA GLN A 204 -6.10 -11.49 -3.15
C GLN A 204 -5.29 -10.56 -2.24
N SER A 205 -5.10 -9.31 -2.63
CA SER A 205 -4.32 -8.35 -1.85
C SER A 205 -4.87 -6.94 -1.92
N TRP A 206 -4.57 -6.19 -0.87
CA TRP A 206 -4.90 -4.80 -0.76
C TRP A 206 -3.71 -4.02 -0.18
N ILE A 207 -3.22 -3.03 -0.91
CA ILE A 207 -2.17 -2.11 -0.48
C ILE A 207 -2.84 -0.83 0.00
N CYS A 208 -3.07 -0.70 1.30
CA CYS A 208 -3.91 0.32 1.92
C CYS A 208 -3.19 1.12 3.01
N ALA A 209 -3.30 2.44 2.95
CA ALA A 209 -2.63 3.30 3.92
C ALA A 209 -3.33 3.33 5.29
N GLY A 210 -4.65 3.16 5.33
CA GLY A 210 -5.42 3.09 6.58
C GLY A 210 -4.96 1.98 7.51
N SER A 211 -4.34 0.92 6.98
CA SER A 211 -3.78 -0.16 7.79
C SER A 211 -2.60 0.26 8.68
N ASN A 212 -1.99 1.44 8.49
CA ASN A 212 -1.01 1.99 9.42
C ASN A 212 -1.57 2.17 10.84
N PHE A 213 -2.86 2.47 10.96
CA PHE A 213 -3.50 2.75 12.26
C PHE A 213 -4.72 1.86 12.56
N LEU A 214 -5.35 1.28 11.56
CA LEU A 214 -6.50 0.36 11.67
C LEU A 214 -6.22 -0.98 10.97
N PRO A 215 -5.11 -1.69 11.31
CA PRO A 215 -4.77 -2.94 10.62
C PRO A 215 -5.85 -4.01 10.80
N GLY A 216 -6.46 -4.11 11.98
CA GLY A 216 -7.47 -5.13 12.29
C GLY A 216 -8.70 -5.04 11.40
N GLU A 217 -9.21 -3.84 11.15
CA GLU A 217 -10.40 -3.58 10.34
C GLU A 217 -10.14 -3.93 8.86
N HIS A 218 -8.95 -3.59 8.35
CA HIS A 218 -8.53 -3.94 6.99
C HIS A 218 -8.36 -5.45 6.82
N ILE A 219 -7.74 -6.12 7.80
CA ILE A 219 -7.61 -7.58 7.83
C ILE A 219 -8.99 -8.23 7.89
N ALA A 220 -9.92 -7.74 8.72
CA ALA A 220 -11.26 -8.28 8.83
C ALA A 220 -12.04 -8.23 7.51
N LEU A 221 -11.93 -7.13 6.74
CA LEU A 221 -12.53 -7.04 5.41
C LEU A 221 -11.89 -8.05 4.44
N TYR A 222 -10.57 -8.13 4.41
CA TYR A 222 -9.83 -9.09 3.59
C TYR A 222 -10.24 -10.54 3.92
N GLU A 223 -10.24 -10.91 5.19
CA GLU A 223 -10.62 -12.25 5.63
C GLU A 223 -12.07 -12.60 5.27
N ALA A 224 -12.99 -11.66 5.48
CA ALA A 224 -14.39 -11.87 5.13
C ALA A 224 -14.55 -12.14 3.63
N CYS A 225 -14.00 -11.28 2.78
CA CYS A 225 -14.22 -11.31 1.35
C CYS A 225 -13.30 -12.32 0.62
N ALA A 226 -11.97 -12.17 0.80
CA ALA A 226 -11.00 -12.93 0.01
C ALA A 226 -10.80 -14.37 0.53
N LEU A 227 -10.83 -14.59 1.85
CA LEU A 227 -10.58 -15.91 2.42
C LEU A 227 -11.87 -16.74 2.58
N ARG A 228 -12.96 -16.09 3.06
CA ARG A 228 -14.21 -16.80 3.33
C ARG A 228 -15.26 -16.69 2.23
N GLY A 229 -15.12 -15.73 1.30
CA GLY A 229 -16.15 -15.43 0.31
C GLY A 229 -17.44 -14.86 0.92
N ASP A 230 -17.36 -14.34 2.16
CA ASP A 230 -18.51 -13.77 2.88
C ASP A 230 -18.69 -12.29 2.54
N PHE A 231 -19.20 -12.02 1.36
CA PHE A 231 -19.48 -10.66 0.91
C PHE A 231 -20.66 -10.00 1.66
N THR A 232 -21.44 -10.75 2.44
CA THR A 232 -22.49 -10.17 3.28
C THR A 232 -21.87 -9.44 4.46
N THR A 233 -20.98 -10.10 5.20
CA THR A 233 -20.17 -9.47 6.25
C THR A 233 -19.25 -8.41 5.67
N GLY A 234 -18.58 -8.71 4.55
CA GLY A 234 -17.68 -7.78 3.87
C GLY A 234 -18.33 -6.44 3.53
N ARG A 235 -19.58 -6.45 3.00
CA ARG A 235 -20.34 -5.22 2.74
C ARG A 235 -20.63 -4.41 4.00
N ARG A 236 -20.91 -5.06 5.12
CA ARG A 236 -21.16 -4.38 6.40
C ARG A 236 -19.89 -3.70 6.89
N ILE A 237 -18.76 -4.42 6.86
CA ILE A 237 -17.43 -3.87 7.24
C ILE A 237 -17.08 -2.71 6.31
N MET A 238 -17.19 -2.89 4.99
CA MET A 238 -16.89 -1.83 4.02
C MET A 238 -17.78 -0.60 4.23
N ALA A 239 -19.08 -0.78 4.47
CA ALA A 239 -20.00 0.33 4.75
C ALA A 239 -19.58 1.13 5.99
N ALA A 240 -19.09 0.47 7.04
CA ALA A 240 -18.52 1.12 8.22
C ALA A 240 -17.21 1.85 7.91
N MET A 241 -16.41 1.36 6.95
CA MET A 241 -15.14 1.96 6.56
C MET A 241 -15.29 3.15 5.59
N LEU A 242 -16.37 3.23 4.80
CA LEU A 242 -16.55 4.28 3.79
C LEU A 242 -16.42 5.72 4.33
N PRO A 243 -16.91 6.09 5.52
CA PRO A 243 -16.66 7.43 6.07
C PRO A 243 -15.17 7.76 6.22
N LEU A 244 -14.34 6.79 6.63
CA LEU A 244 -12.88 6.96 6.69
C LEU A 244 -12.29 7.13 5.29
N MET A 245 -12.70 6.29 4.33
CA MET A 245 -12.22 6.38 2.94
C MET A 245 -12.55 7.74 2.33
N ALA A 246 -13.74 8.29 2.60
CA ALA A 246 -14.11 9.64 2.15
C ALA A 246 -13.19 10.72 2.75
N VAL A 247 -12.84 10.64 4.04
CA VAL A 247 -11.90 11.57 4.67
C VAL A 247 -10.50 11.46 4.06
N LEU A 248 -10.03 10.24 3.85
CA LEU A 248 -8.69 10.00 3.29
C LEU A 248 -8.60 10.42 1.83
N GLU A 249 -9.51 9.96 0.97
CA GLU A 249 -9.38 10.10 -0.49
C GLU A 249 -9.95 11.43 -1.01
N GLN A 250 -10.99 11.97 -0.38
CA GLN A 250 -11.70 13.16 -0.85
C GLN A 250 -11.36 14.44 -0.06
N GLY A 251 -10.76 14.29 1.12
CA GLY A 251 -10.42 15.40 2.01
C GLY A 251 -9.21 16.25 1.57
N GLY A 252 -8.44 15.79 0.58
CA GLY A 252 -7.26 16.49 0.06
C GLY A 252 -6.02 16.48 0.97
N LYS A 253 -6.10 15.84 2.14
CA LYS A 253 -5.02 15.76 3.14
C LYS A 253 -4.71 14.30 3.52
N PHE A 254 -4.58 13.44 2.51
CA PHE A 254 -4.42 11.99 2.69
C PHE A 254 -3.30 11.60 3.67
N ILE A 255 -2.08 12.06 3.41
CA ILE A 255 -0.90 11.68 4.21
C ILE A 255 -1.01 12.23 5.63
N GLN A 256 -1.48 13.48 5.77
CA GLN A 256 -1.72 14.12 7.06
C GLN A 256 -2.72 13.32 7.90
N CYS A 257 -3.80 12.85 7.30
CA CYS A 257 -4.80 12.01 7.97
C CYS A 257 -4.20 10.66 8.40
N VAL A 258 -3.40 10.01 7.56
CA VAL A 258 -2.75 8.74 7.91
C VAL A 258 -1.76 8.92 9.06
N LYS A 259 -0.92 9.97 9.03
CA LYS A 259 0.02 10.27 10.14
C LYS A 259 -0.74 10.55 11.44
N HIS A 260 -1.80 11.38 11.40
CA HIS A 260 -2.60 11.62 12.59
C HIS A 260 -3.31 10.35 13.10
N GLY A 261 -3.79 9.50 12.21
CA GLY A 261 -4.33 8.18 12.58
C GLY A 261 -3.31 7.34 13.34
N VAL A 262 -2.04 7.37 12.95
CA VAL A 262 -0.95 6.71 13.68
C VAL A 262 -0.74 7.35 15.06
N GLU A 263 -0.76 8.70 15.16
CA GLU A 263 -0.68 9.40 16.46
C GLU A 263 -1.80 8.97 17.43
N VAL A 264 -3.01 8.76 16.93
CA VAL A 264 -4.15 8.24 17.74
C VAL A 264 -3.84 6.87 18.36
N THR A 265 -2.97 6.08 17.76
CA THR A 265 -2.53 4.78 18.31
C THR A 265 -1.46 4.89 19.39
N GLY A 266 -0.98 6.09 19.69
CA GLY A 266 0.08 6.35 20.66
C GLY A 266 1.50 6.36 20.10
N ILE A 267 1.68 6.18 18.78
CA ILE A 267 2.98 6.26 18.11
C ILE A 267 3.19 7.68 17.58
N ASN A 268 4.35 8.29 17.85
CA ASN A 268 4.68 9.61 17.34
C ASN A 268 4.94 9.55 15.82
N ALA A 269 4.05 10.14 15.00
CA ALA A 269 4.25 10.21 13.57
C ALA A 269 5.09 11.43 13.13
N GLY A 270 5.18 12.43 14.01
CA GLY A 270 5.93 13.65 13.77
C GLY A 270 5.34 14.56 12.68
N PRO A 271 5.99 15.68 12.38
CA PRO A 271 5.52 16.63 11.37
C PRO A 271 5.62 16.06 9.95
N MET A 272 4.94 16.73 9.03
CA MET A 272 5.16 16.54 7.59
C MET A 272 6.44 17.26 7.17
N ARG A 273 7.16 16.71 6.19
CA ARG A 273 8.17 17.50 5.47
C ARG A 273 7.50 18.54 4.55
N PRO A 274 8.05 19.75 4.43
CA PRO A 274 7.55 20.74 3.47
C PRO A 274 7.45 20.18 2.03
N PRO A 275 6.46 20.61 1.22
CA PRO A 275 5.54 21.72 1.48
C PRO A 275 4.27 21.39 2.27
N LEU A 276 4.08 20.14 2.67
CA LEU A 276 2.87 19.75 3.40
C LEU A 276 2.91 20.24 4.84
N THR A 277 1.72 20.55 5.38
CA THR A 277 1.50 20.94 6.78
C THR A 277 0.50 19.99 7.42
N GLY A 278 0.55 19.83 8.74
CA GLY A 278 -0.34 18.93 9.48
C GLY A 278 -1.82 19.36 9.43
N LEU A 279 -2.68 18.53 10.01
CA LEU A 279 -4.09 18.83 10.21
C LEU A 279 -4.26 19.91 11.27
N ASN A 280 -5.29 20.76 11.12
CA ASN A 280 -5.75 21.65 12.18
C ASN A 280 -6.58 20.87 13.24
N ALA A 281 -6.97 21.57 14.33
CA ALA A 281 -7.66 20.94 15.45
C ALA A 281 -9.03 20.33 15.05
N ASP A 282 -9.79 21.03 14.20
CA ASP A 282 -11.13 20.57 13.76
C ASP A 282 -11.00 19.34 12.85
N GLU A 283 -10.01 19.32 11.94
CA GLU A 283 -9.73 18.19 11.07
C GLU A 283 -9.29 16.95 11.86
N LYS A 284 -8.45 17.14 12.89
CA LYS A 284 -8.05 16.06 13.81
C LYS A 284 -9.25 15.49 14.54
N ALA A 285 -10.06 16.35 15.16
CA ALA A 285 -11.27 15.91 15.90
C ALA A 285 -12.27 15.17 14.99
N ALA A 286 -12.46 15.63 13.75
CA ALA A 286 -13.32 14.98 12.78
C ALA A 286 -12.81 13.57 12.41
N LEU A 287 -11.51 13.41 12.16
CA LEU A 287 -10.91 12.12 11.87
C LEU A 287 -11.00 11.16 13.07
N GLU A 288 -10.71 11.63 14.27
CA GLU A 288 -10.80 10.83 15.51
C GLU A 288 -12.22 10.31 15.76
N ALA A 289 -13.25 11.14 15.50
CA ALA A 289 -14.65 10.72 15.60
C ALA A 289 -14.98 9.61 14.60
N VAL A 290 -14.51 9.73 13.36
CA VAL A 290 -14.67 8.69 12.32
C VAL A 290 -13.97 7.39 12.73
N ILE A 291 -12.73 7.45 13.19
CA ILE A 291 -11.97 6.28 13.67
C ILE A 291 -12.73 5.58 14.81
N THR A 292 -13.20 6.33 15.80
CA THR A 292 -13.93 5.80 16.96
C THR A 292 -15.20 5.07 16.54
N THR A 293 -16.00 5.70 15.66
CA THR A 293 -17.25 5.12 15.16
C THR A 293 -16.98 3.84 14.37
N LEU A 294 -16.07 3.89 13.42
CA LEU A 294 -15.68 2.76 12.58
C LEU A 294 -15.23 1.55 13.42
N THR A 295 -14.30 1.78 14.36
CA THR A 295 -13.77 0.69 15.20
C THR A 295 -14.89 0.03 16.01
N ALA A 296 -15.82 0.80 16.58
CA ALA A 296 -16.96 0.27 17.32
C ALA A 296 -17.92 -0.53 16.43
N GLU A 297 -18.22 -0.03 15.22
CA GLU A 297 -19.11 -0.72 14.27
C GLU A 297 -18.51 -2.03 13.77
N VAL A 298 -17.23 -2.03 13.38
CA VAL A 298 -16.55 -3.26 12.93
C VAL A 298 -16.48 -4.28 14.06
N ALA A 299 -16.15 -3.86 15.29
CA ALA A 299 -16.14 -4.75 16.45
C ALA A 299 -17.52 -5.40 16.70
N ALA A 300 -18.60 -4.64 16.58
CA ALA A 300 -19.97 -5.16 16.70
C ALA A 300 -20.30 -6.19 15.60
N ILE A 301 -19.93 -5.90 14.35
CA ILE A 301 -20.11 -6.82 13.20
C ILE A 301 -19.40 -8.15 13.46
N LEU A 302 -18.13 -8.11 13.90
CA LEU A 302 -17.32 -9.30 14.15
C LEU A 302 -17.85 -10.12 15.35
N ALA A 303 -18.38 -9.44 16.38
CA ALA A 303 -19.01 -10.13 17.52
C ALA A 303 -20.27 -10.88 17.10
N GLU A 304 -21.13 -10.27 16.26
CA GLU A 304 -22.32 -10.92 15.71
C GLU A 304 -21.96 -12.14 14.84
N ASP A 305 -20.93 -12.03 13.98
CA ASP A 305 -20.45 -13.13 13.12
C ASP A 305 -19.97 -14.30 13.97
N SER A 306 -19.21 -14.02 15.03
CA SER A 306 -18.70 -15.05 15.95
C SER A 306 -19.86 -15.75 16.68
N ALA A 307 -20.90 -15.01 17.10
CA ALA A 307 -22.09 -15.56 17.74
C ALA A 307 -22.93 -16.47 16.81
N GLN A 308 -22.83 -16.27 15.48
CA GLN A 308 -23.48 -17.08 14.46
C GLN A 308 -22.67 -18.33 14.06
N GLY A 309 -21.56 -18.60 14.74
CA GLY A 309 -20.68 -19.74 14.49
C GLY A 309 -19.85 -19.63 13.20
N ARG A 310 -19.68 -18.45 12.65
CA ARG A 310 -18.79 -18.22 11.50
C ARG A 310 -17.37 -18.12 12.02
N PRO A 311 -16.48 -19.08 11.69
CA PRO A 311 -15.11 -19.07 12.23
C PRO A 311 -14.33 -17.85 11.69
N ALA A 312 -13.46 -17.28 12.54
CA ALA A 312 -12.37 -16.46 12.04
C ALA A 312 -11.57 -17.27 10.99
N ALA A 313 -11.07 -16.62 9.94
CA ALA A 313 -10.26 -17.32 8.96
C ALA A 313 -9.08 -17.99 9.69
N ALA A 314 -8.85 -19.27 9.42
CA ALA A 314 -7.70 -19.97 10.00
C ALA A 314 -6.42 -19.28 9.48
N ALA A 315 -5.58 -18.82 10.39
CA ALA A 315 -4.27 -18.30 10.04
C ALA A 315 -3.58 -19.39 9.17
N ARG A 316 -3.22 -19.05 7.94
CA ARG A 316 -2.36 -19.91 7.14
C ARG A 316 -0.98 -19.88 7.79
N VAL A 317 -0.56 -21.03 8.34
CA VAL A 317 0.79 -21.27 8.87
C VAL A 317 1.80 -21.28 7.73
#